data_5f77e4ad36576acfcd04b31ca95b6c5d
#
_entry.id   5f77e4ad36576acfcd04b31ca95b6c5d
#
_cell.length_a   1.000
_cell.length_b   1.000
_cell.length_c   1.000
_cell.angle_alpha   90.00
_cell.angle_beta   90.00
_cell.angle_gamma   90.00
#
_symmetry.space_group_name_H-M   'P 1'
#
loop_
_entity.id
_entity.type
_entity.pdbx_description
1 polymer ?
#
loop_
_entity_poly.entity_id
_entity_poly.type
_entity_poly.pdbx_seq_one_letter_code
_entity_poly.pdbx_strand_id
1 'polypeptide(L)'
;MADDLHPRLATDTIALAEWPLSRVRLMNDQRYGWIVLIPRAPGAREFHDLNPAQRIQMMDEIARASQALTTALSPAKINVAALGNIVPQLHVHIVARTEGDPAWPGPVWGHGTAQPYDWASLSAFTKMLQPHLG
;
A
#
# COMPACT_ATOMS: atom_id res chain seq x y z
N MET A 1 12.23 -17.64 -8.08
CA MET A 1 12.68 -16.36 -8.58
C MET A 1 12.68 -15.35 -7.45
N ALA A 2 13.74 -14.62 -7.37
CA ALA A 2 13.84 -13.61 -6.33
C ALA A 2 12.78 -12.52 -6.50
N ASP A 3 12.42 -12.23 -7.74
CA ASP A 3 11.50 -11.16 -8.01
C ASP A 3 10.32 -11.66 -8.84
N ASP A 4 9.23 -11.91 -8.14
CA ASP A 4 7.95 -12.28 -8.73
C ASP A 4 6.96 -11.11 -8.69
N LEU A 5 7.45 -9.91 -8.50
CA LEU A 5 6.62 -8.70 -8.47
C LEU A 5 6.14 -8.37 -9.89
N HIS A 6 4.83 -8.24 -10.04
CA HIS A 6 4.24 -7.89 -11.32
C HIS A 6 4.86 -6.59 -11.85
N PRO A 7 5.24 -6.51 -13.14
CA PRO A 7 5.91 -5.33 -13.69
C PRO A 7 5.17 -4.01 -13.42
N ARG A 8 3.85 -4.04 -13.46
CA ARG A 8 3.07 -2.83 -13.21
C ARG A 8 3.15 -2.37 -11.76
N LEU A 9 3.17 -3.33 -10.80
CA LEU A 9 3.39 -2.98 -9.40
C LEU A 9 4.80 -2.44 -9.18
N ALA A 10 5.79 -3.02 -9.84
CA ALA A 10 7.16 -2.54 -9.76
C ALA A 10 7.29 -1.11 -10.30
N THR A 11 6.57 -0.79 -11.37
CA THR A 11 6.60 0.54 -12.00
C THR A 11 5.83 1.58 -11.20
N ASP A 12 4.63 1.21 -10.69
CA ASP A 12 3.70 2.16 -10.09
C ASP A 12 4.00 2.42 -8.62
N THR A 13 4.89 1.62 -7.99
CA THR A 13 5.17 1.73 -6.56
C THR A 13 6.66 1.83 -6.29
N ILE A 14 7.00 2.30 -5.08
CA ILE A 14 8.37 2.51 -4.62
C ILE A 14 8.59 1.64 -3.39
N ALA A 15 9.73 0.94 -3.32
CA ALA A 15 10.03 0.08 -2.19
C ALA A 15 10.17 0.88 -0.89
N LEU A 16 9.52 0.41 0.18
CA LEU A 16 9.62 1.00 1.51
C LEU A 16 10.28 0.07 2.52
N ALA A 17 9.80 -1.18 2.60
CA ALA A 17 10.25 -2.14 3.60
C ALA A 17 9.93 -3.56 3.16
N GLU A 18 10.49 -4.54 3.89
CA GLU A 18 10.18 -5.96 3.73
C GLU A 18 9.68 -6.46 5.07
N TRP A 19 8.47 -7.02 5.10
CA TRP A 19 7.90 -7.61 6.30
C TRP A 19 7.83 -9.13 6.15
N PRO A 20 7.51 -9.87 7.21
CA PRO A 20 7.55 -11.34 7.15
C PRO A 20 6.80 -11.95 5.97
N LEU A 21 5.61 -11.46 5.64
CA LEU A 21 4.87 -11.95 4.49
C LEU A 21 4.95 -11.01 3.29
N SER A 22 4.85 -9.71 3.50
CA SER A 22 4.63 -8.77 2.40
C SER A 22 5.82 -7.89 2.10
N ARG A 23 6.00 -7.60 0.82
CA ARG A 23 6.74 -6.42 0.38
C ARG A 23 5.88 -5.20 0.71
N VAL A 24 6.48 -4.19 1.32
CA VAL A 24 5.81 -2.94 1.68
C VAL A 24 6.25 -1.88 0.69
N ARG A 25 5.30 -1.37 -0.08
CA ARG A 25 5.60 -0.42 -1.14
C ARG A 25 4.74 0.83 -0.99
N LEU A 26 5.23 1.94 -1.51
CA LEU A 26 4.53 3.21 -1.54
C LEU A 26 3.95 3.42 -2.94
N MET A 27 2.65 3.64 -3.05
CA MET A 27 2.07 4.03 -4.33
C MET A 27 2.66 5.38 -4.76
N ASN A 28 3.15 5.46 -5.97
CA ASN A 28 3.78 6.68 -6.48
C ASN A 28 2.73 7.72 -6.89
N ASP A 29 2.00 8.19 -5.88
CA ASP A 29 0.95 9.20 -6.03
C ASP A 29 0.96 10.07 -4.78
N GLN A 30 1.55 11.25 -4.88
CA GLN A 30 1.72 12.11 -3.72
C GLN A 30 0.42 12.75 -3.22
N ARG A 31 -0.69 12.58 -3.94
CA ARG A 31 -1.98 13.13 -3.51
C ARG A 31 -2.49 12.48 -2.21
N TYR A 32 -2.05 11.26 -1.90
CA TYR A 32 -2.50 10.49 -0.75
C TYR A 32 -1.34 9.75 -0.08
N GLY A 33 -1.42 9.54 1.23
CA GLY A 33 -0.57 8.58 1.92
C GLY A 33 -1.07 7.16 1.59
N TRP A 34 -0.32 6.38 0.80
CA TRP A 34 -0.85 5.20 0.17
C TRP A 34 0.19 4.08 0.15
N ILE A 35 0.02 3.11 1.05
CA ILE A 35 0.86 1.90 1.12
C ILE A 35 0.20 0.79 0.32
N VAL A 36 1.03 0.00 -0.35
CA VAL A 36 0.60 -1.23 -1.02
C VAL A 36 1.39 -2.39 -0.44
N LEU A 37 0.68 -3.40 0.07
CA LEU A 37 1.29 -4.63 0.59
C LEU A 37 1.15 -5.72 -0.46
N ILE A 38 2.25 -6.36 -0.83
CA ILE A 38 2.25 -7.46 -1.79
C ILE A 38 2.78 -8.71 -1.08
N PRO A 39 1.90 -9.65 -0.68
CA PRO A 39 2.35 -10.85 0.01
C PRO A 39 3.19 -11.72 -0.91
N ARG A 40 4.26 -12.30 -0.36
CA ARG A 40 5.10 -13.24 -1.08
C ARG A 40 4.45 -14.63 -1.03
N ALA A 41 3.37 -14.77 -1.79
CA ALA A 41 2.60 -16.00 -1.93
C ALA A 41 2.42 -16.26 -3.41
N PRO A 42 3.34 -16.99 -4.05
CA PRO A 42 3.34 -17.19 -5.51
C PRO A 42 1.98 -17.72 -6.00
N GLY A 43 1.46 -17.08 -7.03
CA GLY A 43 0.20 -17.47 -7.64
C GLY A 43 -1.06 -17.00 -6.93
N ALA A 44 -0.94 -16.40 -5.74
CA ALA A 44 -2.11 -15.90 -5.01
C ALA A 44 -2.71 -14.68 -5.71
N ARG A 45 -4.03 -14.71 -5.89
CA ARG A 45 -4.81 -13.64 -6.50
C ARG A 45 -5.85 -13.09 -5.52
N GLU A 46 -6.35 -13.94 -4.63
CA GLU A 46 -7.41 -13.64 -3.69
C GLU A 46 -6.96 -13.98 -2.27
N PHE A 47 -7.62 -13.42 -1.27
CA PHE A 47 -7.29 -13.76 0.11
C PHE A 47 -7.48 -15.24 0.41
N HIS A 48 -8.46 -15.89 -0.18
CA HIS A 48 -8.69 -17.31 0.05
C HIS A 48 -7.64 -18.22 -0.61
N ASP A 49 -6.77 -17.68 -1.44
CA ASP A 49 -5.61 -18.42 -1.97
C ASP A 49 -4.49 -18.52 -0.95
N LEU A 50 -4.51 -17.68 0.08
CA LEU A 50 -3.54 -17.75 1.18
C LEU A 50 -3.91 -18.89 2.11
N ASN A 51 -2.91 -19.59 2.67
CA ASN A 51 -3.18 -20.57 3.71
C ASN A 51 -3.55 -19.87 5.03
N PRO A 52 -4.07 -20.61 6.04
CA PRO A 52 -4.51 -20.00 7.29
C PRO A 52 -3.45 -19.15 7.99
N ALA A 53 -2.20 -19.62 8.04
CA ALA A 53 -1.13 -18.88 8.68
C ALA A 53 -0.83 -17.58 7.93
N GLN A 54 -0.84 -17.63 6.60
CA GLN A 54 -0.64 -16.45 5.77
C GLN A 54 -1.78 -15.44 5.93
N ARG A 55 -3.01 -15.91 6.08
CA ARG A 55 -4.15 -15.00 6.29
C ARG A 55 -4.03 -14.25 7.62
N ILE A 56 -3.59 -14.93 8.68
CA ILE A 56 -3.36 -14.29 9.97
C ILE A 56 -2.23 -13.25 9.85
N GLN A 57 -1.12 -13.63 9.24
CA GLN A 57 0.01 -12.73 9.04
C GLN A 57 -0.37 -11.54 8.16
N MET A 58 -1.16 -11.77 7.11
CA MET A 58 -1.63 -10.71 6.22
C MET A 58 -2.46 -9.67 6.98
N MET A 59 -3.39 -10.12 7.82
CA MET A 59 -4.20 -9.20 8.62
C MET A 59 -3.34 -8.40 9.59
N ASP A 60 -2.34 -9.04 10.23
CA ASP A 60 -1.39 -8.34 11.09
C ASP A 60 -0.65 -7.24 10.33
N GLU A 61 -0.22 -7.54 9.12
CA GLU A 61 0.53 -6.56 8.31
C GLU A 61 -0.37 -5.44 7.80
N ILE A 62 -1.62 -5.73 7.47
CA ILE A 62 -2.60 -4.70 7.14
C ILE A 62 -2.81 -3.76 8.34
N ALA A 63 -2.98 -4.33 9.53
CA ALA A 63 -3.14 -3.54 10.75
C ALA A 63 -1.89 -2.70 11.04
N ARG A 64 -0.71 -3.27 10.84
CA ARG A 64 0.57 -2.58 11.04
C ARG A 64 0.74 -1.39 10.09
N ALA A 65 0.43 -1.57 8.81
CA ALA A 65 0.48 -0.49 7.83
C ALA A 65 -0.53 0.61 8.16
N SER A 66 -1.75 0.21 8.56
CA SER A 66 -2.80 1.14 8.96
C SER A 66 -2.37 1.97 10.17
N GLN A 67 -1.75 1.33 11.16
CA GLN A 67 -1.26 2.01 12.36
C GLN A 67 -0.12 2.98 12.01
N ALA A 68 0.79 2.57 11.13
CA ALA A 68 1.91 3.43 10.70
C ALA A 68 1.39 4.72 10.05
N LEU A 69 0.45 4.59 9.13
CA LEU A 69 -0.16 5.76 8.47
C LEU A 69 -0.94 6.62 9.47
N THR A 70 -1.65 6.00 10.40
CA THR A 70 -2.43 6.70 11.41
C THR A 70 -1.52 7.53 12.32
N THR A 71 -0.42 6.94 12.76
CA THR A 71 0.53 7.63 13.64
C THR A 71 1.25 8.76 12.91
N ALA A 72 1.66 8.52 11.66
CA ALA A 72 2.41 9.50 10.89
C ALA A 72 1.55 10.66 10.39
N LEU A 73 0.29 10.43 10.01
CA LEU A 73 -0.51 11.40 9.26
C LEU A 73 -1.76 11.87 9.97
N SER A 74 -2.20 11.20 11.04
CA SER A 74 -3.46 11.50 11.73
C SER A 74 -4.64 11.65 10.77
N PRO A 75 -4.92 10.64 9.93
CA PRO A 75 -5.98 10.76 8.92
C PRO A 75 -7.38 10.69 9.55
N ALA A 76 -8.38 11.14 8.80
CA ALA A 76 -9.78 11.00 9.19
C ALA A 76 -10.24 9.53 9.07
N LYS A 77 -9.68 8.76 8.14
CA LYS A 77 -10.09 7.39 7.86
C LYS A 77 -8.95 6.63 7.18
N ILE A 78 -8.90 5.31 7.40
CA ILE A 78 -8.05 4.40 6.62
C ILE A 78 -8.98 3.62 5.68
N ASN A 79 -8.66 3.61 4.39
CA ASN A 79 -9.33 2.75 3.42
C ASN A 79 -8.42 1.58 3.09
N VAL A 80 -8.98 0.37 3.15
CA VAL A 80 -8.26 -0.86 2.82
C VAL A 80 -9.01 -1.58 1.71
N ALA A 81 -8.31 -1.95 0.64
CA ALA A 81 -8.95 -2.64 -0.48
C ALA A 81 -7.97 -3.51 -1.24
N ALA A 82 -8.47 -4.61 -1.78
CA ALA A 82 -7.80 -5.42 -2.78
C ALA A 82 -8.69 -5.43 -4.02
N LEU A 83 -8.20 -4.90 -5.13
CA LEU A 83 -8.97 -4.84 -6.37
C LEU A 83 -8.53 -5.94 -7.34
N GLY A 84 -7.37 -5.79 -7.97
CA GLY A 84 -6.83 -6.82 -8.84
C GLY A 84 -7.48 -6.95 -10.20
N ASN A 85 -8.29 -5.98 -10.61
CA ASN A 85 -8.99 -6.05 -11.91
C ASN A 85 -8.04 -5.92 -13.09
N ILE A 86 -6.92 -5.22 -12.91
CA ILE A 86 -5.90 -5.03 -13.95
C ILE A 86 -4.68 -5.88 -13.63
N VAL A 87 -4.19 -5.83 -12.39
CA VAL A 87 -3.04 -6.60 -11.92
C VAL A 87 -3.56 -7.72 -11.03
N PRO A 88 -3.57 -8.98 -11.51
CA PRO A 88 -4.18 -10.06 -10.73
C PRO A 88 -3.37 -10.51 -9.52
N GLN A 89 -2.05 -10.30 -9.49
CA GLN A 89 -1.24 -10.63 -8.32
C GLN A 89 -1.81 -9.96 -7.09
N LEU A 90 -2.08 -10.73 -6.02
CA LEU A 90 -2.71 -10.20 -4.80
C LEU A 90 -1.88 -9.05 -4.23
N HIS A 91 -2.53 -7.92 -4.04
CA HIS A 91 -1.93 -6.77 -3.38
C HIS A 91 -3.03 -6.00 -2.66
N VAL A 92 -2.69 -5.42 -1.51
CA VAL A 92 -3.64 -4.75 -0.65
C VAL A 92 -3.25 -3.29 -0.53
N HIS A 93 -4.18 -2.42 -0.85
CA HIS A 93 -4.02 -0.98 -0.71
C HIS A 93 -4.43 -0.54 0.68
N ILE A 94 -3.62 0.29 1.32
CA ILE A 94 -3.95 0.94 2.59
C ILE A 94 -3.75 2.44 2.38
N VAL A 95 -4.83 3.21 2.45
CA VAL A 95 -4.83 4.62 2.08
C VAL A 95 -5.28 5.46 3.27
N ALA A 96 -4.44 6.43 3.65
CA ALA A 96 -4.80 7.44 4.64
C ALA A 96 -5.64 8.52 3.96
N ARG A 97 -6.88 8.70 4.45
CA ARG A 97 -7.82 9.65 3.85
C ARG A 97 -8.01 10.84 4.78
N THR A 98 -8.05 12.01 4.18
CA THR A 98 -8.35 13.26 4.91
C THR A 98 -9.54 13.94 4.29
N GLU A 99 -10.32 14.65 5.10
CA GLU A 99 -11.41 15.47 4.57
C GLU A 99 -10.80 16.54 3.66
N GLY A 100 -11.38 16.68 2.48
CA GLY A 100 -10.86 17.64 1.51
C GLY A 100 -9.73 17.11 0.62
N ASP A 101 -9.30 15.84 0.76
CA ASP A 101 -8.38 15.28 -0.24
C ASP A 101 -9.07 15.22 -1.61
N PRO A 102 -8.29 15.06 -2.71
CA PRO A 102 -8.86 15.21 -4.06
C PRO A 102 -10.09 14.35 -4.35
N ALA A 103 -10.20 13.15 -3.78
CA ALA A 103 -11.34 12.25 -4.02
C ALA A 103 -12.40 12.29 -2.93
N TRP A 104 -12.10 12.90 -1.77
CA TRP A 104 -12.99 12.84 -0.62
C TRP A 104 -14.42 13.29 -0.93
N PRO A 105 -15.49 12.58 -0.49
CA PRO A 105 -15.47 11.36 0.32
C PRO A 105 -15.44 10.07 -0.50
N GLY A 106 -15.26 10.14 -1.79
CA GLY A 106 -15.21 8.98 -2.67
C GLY A 106 -13.90 8.21 -2.56
N PRO A 107 -13.82 7.02 -3.16
CA PRO A 107 -12.57 6.24 -3.18
C PRO A 107 -11.52 6.90 -4.08
N VAL A 108 -10.25 6.54 -3.83
CA VAL A 108 -9.14 7.13 -4.60
C VAL A 108 -8.98 6.49 -5.97
N TRP A 109 -9.38 5.21 -6.11
CA TRP A 109 -9.17 4.47 -7.37
C TRP A 109 -10.04 5.05 -8.47
N GLY A 110 -9.39 5.40 -9.59
CA GLY A 110 -10.07 5.97 -10.74
C GLY A 110 -10.35 7.46 -10.64
N HIS A 111 -9.93 8.13 -9.56
CA HIS A 111 -10.16 9.55 -9.40
C HIS A 111 -8.97 10.36 -9.91
N GLY A 112 -9.18 11.13 -10.98
CA GLY A 112 -8.18 12.04 -11.53
C GLY A 112 -6.92 11.31 -12.01
N THR A 113 -5.83 12.05 -12.07
CA THR A 113 -4.53 11.55 -12.53
C THR A 113 -3.54 11.54 -11.39
N ALA A 114 -2.81 10.43 -11.22
CA ALA A 114 -1.77 10.32 -10.23
C ALA A 114 -0.73 11.43 -10.38
N GLN A 115 -0.22 11.90 -9.26
CA GLN A 115 0.88 12.87 -9.21
C GLN A 115 2.11 12.19 -8.62
N PRO A 116 3.05 11.73 -9.45
CA PRO A 116 4.24 11.06 -8.96
C PRO A 116 5.05 11.95 -8.02
N TYR A 117 5.70 11.34 -7.04
CA TYR A 117 6.63 12.06 -6.17
C TYR A 117 7.81 12.56 -6.99
N ASP A 118 8.29 13.76 -6.67
CA ASP A 118 9.64 14.17 -7.04
C ASP A 118 10.62 13.73 -5.93
N TRP A 119 11.91 13.99 -6.13
CA TRP A 119 12.91 13.56 -5.16
C TRP A 119 12.67 14.19 -3.77
N ALA A 120 12.36 15.49 -3.72
CA ALA A 120 12.19 16.18 -2.45
C ALA A 120 10.95 15.71 -1.69
N SER A 121 9.81 15.58 -2.37
CA SER A 121 8.57 15.14 -1.74
C SER A 121 8.64 13.67 -1.31
N LEU A 122 9.30 12.83 -2.10
CA LEU A 122 9.52 11.43 -1.75
C LEU A 122 10.40 11.32 -0.50
N SER A 123 11.51 12.05 -0.47
CA SER A 123 12.42 12.05 0.68
C SER A 123 11.71 12.51 1.95
N ALA A 124 10.92 13.57 1.86
CA ALA A 124 10.18 14.09 3.01
C ALA A 124 9.16 13.07 3.52
N PHE A 125 8.41 12.45 2.61
CA PHE A 125 7.37 11.49 2.99
C PHE A 125 7.98 10.23 3.60
N THR A 126 9.02 9.69 2.99
CA THR A 126 9.68 8.47 3.51
C THR A 126 10.33 8.71 4.86
N LYS A 127 10.95 9.86 5.08
CA LYS A 127 11.52 10.21 6.39
C LYS A 127 10.45 10.27 7.49
N MET A 128 9.27 10.77 7.14
CA MET A 128 8.18 10.86 8.09
C MET A 128 7.59 9.48 8.41
N LEU A 129 7.49 8.60 7.42
CA LEU A 129 6.82 7.32 7.57
C LEU A 129 7.73 6.21 8.12
N GLN A 130 9.01 6.18 7.71
CA GLN A 130 9.94 5.09 8.03
C GLN A 130 10.03 4.75 9.51
N PRO A 131 10.08 5.70 10.46
CA PRO A 131 10.14 5.34 11.87
C PRO A 131 8.97 4.49 12.36
N HIS A 132 7.84 4.54 11.66
CA HIS A 132 6.62 3.82 12.05
C HIS A 132 6.47 2.48 11.35
N LEU A 133 7.34 2.16 10.40
CA LEU A 133 7.29 0.88 9.69
C LEU A 133 8.00 -0.24 10.42
N GLY A 134 8.70 0.09 11.44
CA GLY A 134 9.26 -0.86 12.33
C GLY A 134 10.49 -1.40 12.19
#